data_7a20d3cd0866721bc3cedcc7a3075394
#
_entry.id   7a20d3cd0866721bc3cedcc7a3075394
#
_cell.length_a   1.000
_cell.length_b   1.000
_cell.length_c   1.000
_cell.angle_alpha   90.00
_cell.angle_beta   90.00
_cell.angle_gamma   90.00
#
_symmetry.space_group_name_H-M   'P 1'
#
loop_
_entity.id
_entity.type
_entity.pdbx_description
1 polymer ?
#
loop_
_entity_poly.entity_id
_entity_poly.type
_entity_poly.pdbx_seq_one_letter_code
_entity_poly.pdbx_strand_id
1 'polypeptide(L)'
;MTALLIVLAAIVLLFTGYVFYGSWLAKQWGIDPTKKTPAIEKEDGVDYVAAKPAVLMGHHFSSIAGAGPINGPIQASIFGWVPVFLWCIIGGIFFGGLQDFGSLFASIRHDGKSVGEIIEDSMGSRAKKLFIIFALLVLILVIASFVNIVAGTFLTVADEAGKTAFGFVTNPTGNQSTAMISLLFIVLAVIYGYVTNRMGVKTLPATIGGIIGIVLITVLGLNVGFAMNRIAWIVFV
;
A
#
# COMPACT_ATOMS: atom_id res chain seq x y z
N MET A 1 8.11 0.69 28.67
CA MET A 1 7.50 -0.63 28.87
C MET A 1 6.08 -0.72 28.27
N THR A 2 5.27 0.30 28.41
CA THR A 2 3.86 0.29 27.94
C THR A 2 3.71 0.11 26.41
N ALA A 3 4.52 0.79 25.59
CA ALA A 3 4.44 0.67 24.13
C ALA A 3 4.76 -0.74 23.62
N LEU A 4 5.77 -1.40 24.19
CA LEU A 4 6.12 -2.77 23.83
C LEU A 4 4.98 -3.76 24.16
N LEU A 5 4.33 -3.59 25.32
CA LEU A 5 3.21 -4.43 25.70
C LEU A 5 2.00 -4.25 24.77
N ILE A 6 1.73 -3.01 24.34
CA ILE A 6 0.65 -2.71 23.38
C ILE A 6 0.94 -3.41 22.03
N VAL A 7 2.16 -3.32 21.54
CA VAL A 7 2.57 -3.98 20.27
C VAL A 7 2.47 -5.50 20.39
N LEU A 8 2.96 -6.09 21.48
CA LEU A 8 2.84 -7.53 21.71
C LEU A 8 1.39 -7.98 21.82
N ALA A 9 0.54 -7.23 22.53
CA ALA A 9 -0.89 -7.51 22.61
C ALA A 9 -1.55 -7.43 21.22
N ALA A 10 -1.21 -6.41 20.42
CA ALA A 10 -1.70 -6.30 19.04
C ALA A 10 -1.34 -7.51 18.19
N ILE A 11 -0.07 -7.94 18.22
CA ILE A 11 0.40 -9.11 17.47
C ILE A 11 -0.38 -10.37 17.87
N VAL A 12 -0.53 -10.61 19.18
CA VAL A 12 -1.28 -11.78 19.66
C VAL A 12 -2.74 -11.73 19.23
N LEU A 13 -3.41 -10.59 19.37
CA LEU A 13 -4.83 -10.44 19.01
C LEU A 13 -5.03 -10.58 17.48
N LEU A 14 -4.19 -9.96 16.66
CA LEU A 14 -4.27 -10.08 15.20
C LEU A 14 -3.98 -11.52 14.75
N PHE A 15 -2.98 -12.17 15.32
CA PHE A 15 -2.69 -13.58 15.03
C PHE A 15 -3.85 -14.50 15.44
N THR A 16 -4.45 -14.25 16.60
CA THR A 16 -5.64 -14.99 17.06
C THR A 16 -6.82 -14.77 16.10
N GLY A 17 -7.05 -13.54 15.66
CA GLY A 17 -8.06 -13.22 14.65
C GLY A 17 -7.80 -13.94 13.33
N TYR A 18 -6.56 -13.95 12.86
CA TYR A 18 -6.17 -14.67 11.65
C TYR A 18 -6.46 -16.18 11.77
N VAL A 19 -6.02 -16.82 12.86
CA VAL A 19 -6.15 -18.27 13.02
C VAL A 19 -7.60 -18.69 13.22
N PHE A 20 -8.33 -18.05 14.11
CA PHE A 20 -9.70 -18.48 14.46
C PHE A 20 -10.76 -17.89 13.52
N TYR A 21 -10.78 -16.57 13.36
CA TYR A 21 -11.79 -15.91 12.56
C TYR A 21 -11.58 -16.15 11.07
N GLY A 22 -10.35 -16.06 10.58
CA GLY A 22 -10.00 -16.36 9.19
C GLY A 22 -10.33 -17.81 8.81
N SER A 23 -9.98 -18.77 9.66
CA SER A 23 -10.32 -20.19 9.45
C SER A 23 -11.83 -20.45 9.49
N TRP A 24 -12.57 -19.76 10.36
CA TRP A 24 -14.02 -19.84 10.40
C TRP A 24 -14.65 -19.30 9.13
N LEU A 25 -14.22 -18.13 8.65
CA LEU A 25 -14.67 -17.55 7.37
C LEU A 25 -14.39 -18.47 6.18
N ALA A 26 -13.18 -19.04 6.11
CA ALA A 26 -12.80 -19.97 5.07
C ALA A 26 -13.75 -21.18 5.00
N LYS A 27 -14.12 -21.70 6.16
CA LYS A 27 -15.10 -22.81 6.26
C LYS A 27 -16.51 -22.38 5.85
N GLN A 28 -16.97 -21.19 6.30
CA GLN A 28 -18.29 -20.68 5.96
C GLN A 28 -18.46 -20.45 4.46
N TRP A 29 -17.42 -19.97 3.81
CA TRP A 29 -17.45 -19.70 2.37
C TRP A 29 -17.12 -20.92 1.51
N GLY A 30 -16.81 -22.06 2.13
CA GLY A 30 -16.54 -23.32 1.44
C GLY A 30 -15.28 -23.22 0.56
N ILE A 31 -14.22 -22.62 1.10
CA ILE A 31 -12.94 -22.54 0.38
C ILE A 31 -12.33 -23.94 0.33
N ASP A 32 -12.07 -24.39 -0.87
CA ASP A 32 -11.43 -25.66 -1.16
C ASP A 32 -9.98 -25.40 -1.61
N PRO A 33 -8.99 -25.71 -0.77
CA PRO A 33 -7.58 -25.48 -1.09
C PRO A 33 -7.04 -26.42 -2.20
N THR A 34 -7.80 -27.44 -2.60
CA THR A 34 -7.42 -28.37 -3.67
C THR A 34 -7.77 -27.84 -5.05
N LYS A 35 -8.70 -26.88 -5.14
CA LYS A 35 -9.07 -26.25 -6.40
C LYS A 35 -7.98 -25.30 -6.89
N LYS A 36 -7.64 -25.44 -8.15
CA LYS A 36 -6.73 -24.51 -8.81
C LYS A 36 -7.38 -23.13 -8.94
N THR A 37 -6.57 -22.09 -8.84
CA THR A 37 -7.02 -20.72 -9.10
C THR A 37 -7.10 -20.45 -10.60
N PRO A 38 -7.91 -19.48 -11.06
CA PRO A 38 -7.99 -19.12 -12.46
C PRO A 38 -6.64 -18.82 -13.12
N ALA A 39 -5.73 -18.19 -12.37
CA ALA A 39 -4.38 -17.91 -12.84
C ALA A 39 -3.56 -19.15 -13.18
N ILE A 40 -3.87 -20.32 -12.58
CA ILE A 40 -3.20 -21.60 -12.87
C ILE A 40 -3.99 -22.39 -13.93
N GLU A 41 -5.33 -22.34 -13.86
CA GLU A 41 -6.19 -23.12 -14.76
C GLU A 41 -6.21 -22.54 -16.19
N LYS A 42 -6.16 -21.22 -16.30
CA LYS A 42 -6.28 -20.45 -17.55
C LYS A 42 -4.96 -19.74 -17.92
N GLU A 43 -3.82 -20.23 -17.41
CA GLU A 43 -2.52 -19.59 -17.61
C GLU A 43 -2.22 -19.44 -19.11
N ASP A 44 -2.12 -18.19 -19.57
CA ASP A 44 -1.82 -17.81 -20.95
C ASP A 44 -0.57 -16.93 -21.08
N GLY A 45 0.04 -16.56 -19.94
CA GLY A 45 1.23 -15.72 -19.89
C GLY A 45 0.97 -14.22 -20.15
N VAL A 46 -0.27 -13.80 -20.32
CA VAL A 46 -0.67 -12.41 -20.59
C VAL A 46 -1.70 -11.93 -19.57
N ASP A 47 -2.92 -12.48 -19.61
CA ASP A 47 -4.01 -12.11 -18.71
C ASP A 47 -4.00 -12.96 -17.45
N TYR A 48 -3.62 -14.21 -17.56
CA TYR A 48 -3.51 -15.16 -16.46
C TYR A 48 -2.07 -15.61 -16.29
N VAL A 49 -1.41 -15.05 -15.27
CA VAL A 49 -0.03 -15.37 -14.95
C VAL A 49 0.08 -15.84 -13.51
N ALA A 50 0.52 -17.08 -13.33
CA ALA A 50 0.72 -17.65 -12.01
C ALA A 50 1.93 -17.02 -11.31
N ALA A 51 1.71 -16.37 -10.17
CA ALA A 51 2.77 -15.77 -9.37
C ALA A 51 3.04 -16.58 -8.09
N LYS A 52 4.27 -16.52 -7.59
CA LYS A 52 4.64 -17.17 -6.32
C LYS A 52 3.89 -16.53 -5.16
N PRO A 53 3.39 -17.29 -4.16
CA PRO A 53 2.63 -16.76 -3.03
C PRO A 53 3.32 -15.61 -2.29
N ALA A 54 4.63 -15.67 -2.09
CA ALA A 54 5.39 -14.60 -1.43
C ALA A 54 5.40 -13.29 -2.22
N VAL A 55 5.42 -13.36 -3.56
CA VAL A 55 5.34 -12.18 -4.44
C VAL A 55 3.95 -11.58 -4.38
N LEU A 56 2.90 -12.40 -4.43
CA LEU A 56 1.51 -11.96 -4.29
C LEU A 56 1.27 -11.29 -2.94
N MET A 57 1.76 -11.89 -1.86
CA MET A 57 1.64 -11.31 -0.52
C MET A 57 2.35 -9.96 -0.42
N GLY A 58 3.57 -9.84 -0.96
CA GLY A 58 4.30 -8.57 -0.98
C GLY A 58 3.59 -7.48 -1.78
N HIS A 59 3.03 -7.83 -2.92
CA HIS A 59 2.24 -6.91 -3.75
C HIS A 59 0.95 -6.48 -3.04
N HIS A 60 0.22 -7.42 -2.47
CA HIS A 60 -1.00 -7.14 -1.72
C HIS A 60 -0.72 -6.23 -0.51
N PHE A 61 0.32 -6.54 0.27
CA PHE A 61 0.75 -5.71 1.40
C PHE A 61 1.10 -4.27 0.95
N SER A 62 1.88 -4.11 -0.11
CA SER A 62 2.27 -2.78 -0.60
C SER A 62 1.08 -1.98 -1.15
N SER A 63 0.06 -2.65 -1.69
CA SER A 63 -1.17 -2.00 -2.16
C SER A 63 -2.05 -1.49 -1.00
N ILE A 64 -2.06 -2.21 0.13
CA ILE A 64 -2.82 -1.82 1.33
C ILE A 64 -2.06 -0.76 2.15
N ALA A 65 -0.74 -0.92 2.30
CA ALA A 65 0.10 -0.06 3.14
C ALA A 65 0.33 1.34 2.53
N GLY A 66 -0.74 2.00 2.13
CA GLY A 66 -0.73 3.36 1.63
C GLY A 66 -0.79 4.43 2.73
N ALA A 67 -0.96 5.69 2.33
CA ALA A 67 -0.99 6.83 3.25
C ALA A 67 -2.16 6.76 4.27
N GLY A 68 -3.31 6.20 3.88
CA GLY A 68 -4.48 6.06 4.75
C GLY A 68 -4.21 5.23 6.02
N PRO A 69 -3.78 3.96 5.89
CA PRO A 69 -3.44 3.10 7.03
C PRO A 69 -2.34 3.65 7.94
N ILE A 70 -1.43 4.47 7.42
CA ILE A 70 -0.37 5.10 8.21
C ILE A 70 -0.89 6.35 8.91
N ASN A 71 -1.51 7.26 8.16
CA ASN A 71 -1.91 8.58 8.64
C ASN A 71 -3.19 8.54 9.48
N GLY A 72 -4.09 7.61 9.19
CA GLY A 72 -5.35 7.44 9.91
C GLY A 72 -5.15 7.24 11.41
N PRO A 73 -4.39 6.23 11.86
CA PRO A 73 -4.10 6.03 13.27
C PRO A 73 -3.36 7.21 13.92
N ILE A 74 -2.46 7.88 13.19
CA ILE A 74 -1.74 9.06 13.68
C ILE A 74 -2.72 10.19 13.98
N GLN A 75 -3.61 10.51 13.03
CA GLN A 75 -4.64 11.54 13.22
C GLN A 75 -5.64 11.15 14.31
N ALA A 76 -6.07 9.89 14.35
CA ALA A 76 -6.99 9.40 15.35
C ALA A 76 -6.40 9.39 16.78
N SER A 77 -5.07 9.47 16.92
CA SER A 77 -4.40 9.49 18.23
C SER A 77 -4.79 10.69 19.11
N ILE A 78 -5.35 11.76 18.52
CA ILE A 78 -5.96 12.88 19.27
C ILE A 78 -7.09 12.44 20.20
N PHE A 79 -7.78 11.35 19.87
CA PHE A 79 -8.84 10.76 20.72
C PHE A 79 -8.29 9.84 21.82
N GLY A 80 -6.98 9.69 21.89
CA GLY A 80 -6.29 8.79 22.80
C GLY A 80 -5.91 7.46 22.17
N TRP A 81 -4.97 6.76 22.80
CA TRP A 81 -4.42 5.52 22.26
C TRP A 81 -5.39 4.32 22.31
N VAL A 82 -6.29 4.27 23.30
CA VAL A 82 -7.21 3.13 23.48
C VAL A 82 -8.22 3.01 22.33
N PRO A 83 -8.96 4.08 21.94
CA PRO A 83 -9.84 4.03 20.79
C PRO A 83 -9.12 3.62 19.51
N VAL A 84 -7.93 4.18 19.27
CA VAL A 84 -7.11 3.85 18.09
C VAL A 84 -6.70 2.39 18.09
N PHE A 85 -6.19 1.90 19.23
CA PHE A 85 -5.78 0.50 19.37
C PHE A 85 -6.97 -0.46 19.11
N LEU A 86 -8.10 -0.21 19.74
CA LEU A 86 -9.30 -1.03 19.54
C LEU A 86 -9.77 -1.00 18.09
N TRP A 87 -9.75 0.16 17.45
CA TRP A 87 -10.11 0.28 16.03
C TRP A 87 -9.15 -0.46 15.12
N CYS A 88 -7.84 -0.34 15.34
CA CYS A 88 -6.85 -1.08 14.56
C CYS A 88 -7.01 -2.60 14.69
N ILE A 89 -7.35 -3.11 15.87
CA ILE A 89 -7.54 -4.55 16.08
C ILE A 89 -8.91 -5.01 15.57
N ILE A 90 -9.99 -4.43 16.06
CA ILE A 90 -11.36 -4.84 15.72
C ILE A 90 -11.66 -4.50 14.26
N GLY A 91 -11.33 -3.27 13.84
CA GLY A 91 -11.48 -2.82 12.47
C GLY A 91 -10.65 -3.65 11.50
N GLY A 92 -9.39 -3.93 11.84
CA GLY A 92 -8.51 -4.76 11.02
C GLY A 92 -9.02 -6.19 10.85
N ILE A 93 -9.53 -6.82 11.91
CA ILE A 93 -10.01 -8.21 11.85
C ILE A 93 -11.38 -8.29 11.17
N PHE A 94 -12.38 -7.52 11.67
CA PHE A 94 -13.78 -7.72 11.30
C PHE A 94 -14.25 -6.88 10.11
N PHE A 95 -13.54 -5.80 9.75
CA PHE A 95 -13.87 -4.98 8.59
C PHE A 95 -12.82 -5.14 7.48
N GLY A 96 -11.55 -4.78 7.74
CA GLY A 96 -10.49 -4.84 6.74
C GLY A 96 -10.24 -6.27 6.26
N GLY A 97 -9.92 -7.18 7.16
CA GLY A 97 -9.64 -8.57 6.81
C GLY A 97 -10.83 -9.28 6.16
N LEU A 98 -12.05 -9.02 6.61
CA LEU A 98 -13.27 -9.56 5.99
C LEU A 98 -13.46 -9.03 4.57
N GLN A 99 -13.28 -7.71 4.36
CA GLN A 99 -13.43 -7.10 3.04
C GLN A 99 -12.39 -7.62 2.05
N ASP A 100 -11.12 -7.64 2.44
CA ASP A 100 -10.04 -8.05 1.56
C ASP A 100 -10.16 -9.52 1.19
N PHE A 101 -10.41 -10.37 2.17
CA PHE A 101 -10.60 -11.79 1.96
C PHE A 101 -11.86 -12.08 1.11
N GLY A 102 -12.96 -11.36 1.36
CA GLY A 102 -14.20 -11.47 0.60
C GLY A 102 -14.03 -11.03 -0.85
N SER A 103 -13.33 -9.94 -1.09
CA SER A 103 -13.06 -9.43 -2.43
C SER A 103 -12.20 -10.40 -3.25
N LEU A 104 -11.13 -10.93 -2.63
CA LEU A 104 -10.28 -11.96 -3.24
C LEU A 104 -11.06 -13.23 -3.56
N PHE A 105 -11.84 -13.72 -2.61
CA PHE A 105 -12.63 -14.94 -2.78
C PHE A 105 -13.68 -14.78 -3.87
N ALA A 106 -14.40 -13.64 -3.88
CA ALA A 106 -15.39 -13.35 -4.93
C ALA A 106 -14.72 -13.25 -6.31
N SER A 107 -13.57 -12.59 -6.41
CA SER A 107 -12.81 -12.49 -7.66
C SER A 107 -12.38 -13.87 -8.18
N ILE A 108 -11.80 -14.71 -7.32
CA ILE A 108 -11.38 -16.07 -7.69
C ILE A 108 -12.57 -16.91 -8.18
N ARG A 109 -13.74 -16.79 -7.57
CA ARG A 109 -14.95 -17.50 -7.99
C ARG A 109 -15.54 -17.01 -9.31
N HIS A 110 -15.20 -15.81 -9.73
CA HIS A 110 -15.65 -15.19 -10.98
C HIS A 110 -14.48 -15.02 -11.97
N ASP A 111 -13.59 -16.00 -12.05
CA ASP A 111 -12.49 -16.06 -13.02
C ASP A 111 -11.50 -14.88 -12.95
N GLY A 112 -11.27 -14.32 -11.76
CA GLY A 112 -10.40 -13.16 -11.60
C GLY A 112 -11.03 -11.82 -11.98
N LYS A 113 -12.35 -11.77 -12.15
CA LYS A 113 -13.07 -10.54 -12.52
C LYS A 113 -12.99 -9.47 -11.44
N SER A 114 -13.08 -8.21 -11.87
CA SER A 114 -13.19 -7.05 -11.01
C SER A 114 -14.52 -7.00 -10.25
N VAL A 115 -14.58 -6.27 -9.14
CA VAL A 115 -15.82 -6.09 -8.35
C VAL A 115 -16.96 -5.53 -9.21
N GLY A 116 -16.65 -4.64 -10.16
CA GLY A 116 -17.65 -4.06 -11.07
C GLY A 116 -18.31 -5.12 -11.96
N GLU A 117 -17.56 -6.10 -12.44
CA GLU A 117 -18.08 -7.21 -13.25
C GLU A 117 -18.89 -8.20 -12.41
N ILE A 118 -18.45 -8.47 -11.19
CA ILE A 118 -19.19 -9.31 -10.24
C ILE A 118 -20.54 -8.68 -9.89
N ILE A 119 -20.58 -7.35 -9.73
CA ILE A 119 -21.84 -6.61 -9.54
C ILE A 119 -22.73 -6.74 -10.77
N GLU A 120 -22.20 -6.71 -11.99
CA GLU A 120 -22.97 -6.91 -13.21
C GLU A 120 -23.62 -8.30 -13.24
N ASP A 121 -22.84 -9.33 -12.95
CA ASP A 121 -23.31 -10.72 -12.93
C ASP A 121 -24.41 -10.94 -11.87
N SER A 122 -24.35 -10.21 -10.74
CA SER A 122 -25.28 -10.37 -9.61
C SER A 122 -26.49 -9.43 -9.64
N MET A 123 -26.31 -8.18 -10.09
CA MET A 123 -27.30 -7.10 -9.97
C MET A 123 -27.62 -6.43 -11.32
N GLY A 124 -26.93 -6.81 -12.39
CA GLY A 124 -27.13 -6.31 -13.75
C GLY A 124 -26.38 -5.04 -14.10
N SER A 125 -26.38 -4.69 -15.39
CA SER A 125 -25.57 -3.62 -15.99
C SER A 125 -25.86 -2.22 -15.44
N ARG A 126 -27.07 -1.97 -14.94
CA ARG A 126 -27.38 -0.67 -14.31
C ARG A 126 -26.61 -0.49 -13.00
N ALA A 127 -26.54 -1.52 -12.17
CA ALA A 127 -25.80 -1.51 -10.92
C ALA A 127 -24.29 -1.36 -11.17
N LYS A 128 -23.75 -2.06 -12.18
CA LYS A 128 -22.35 -1.88 -12.63
C LYS A 128 -22.04 -0.43 -12.99
N LYS A 129 -22.88 0.21 -13.81
CA LYS A 129 -22.68 1.61 -14.24
C LYS A 129 -22.66 2.57 -13.04
N LEU A 130 -23.62 2.42 -12.13
CA LEU A 130 -23.68 3.23 -10.91
C LEU A 130 -22.45 3.00 -10.02
N PHE A 131 -22.03 1.75 -9.86
CA PHE A 131 -20.83 1.42 -9.10
C PHE A 131 -19.56 2.03 -9.73
N ILE A 132 -19.40 1.96 -11.06
CA ILE A 132 -18.24 2.55 -11.75
C ILE A 132 -18.21 4.07 -11.57
N ILE A 133 -19.34 4.76 -11.70
CA ILE A 133 -19.41 6.21 -11.46
C ILE A 133 -19.06 6.53 -10.01
N PHE A 134 -19.62 5.80 -9.05
CA PHE A 134 -19.31 5.97 -7.63
C PHE A 134 -17.81 5.74 -7.35
N ALA A 135 -17.26 4.64 -7.86
CA ALA A 135 -15.85 4.30 -7.69
C ALA A 135 -14.92 5.37 -8.30
N LEU A 136 -15.27 5.88 -9.49
CA LEU A 136 -14.51 6.96 -10.13
C LEU A 136 -14.49 8.23 -9.27
N LEU A 137 -15.64 8.65 -8.76
CA LEU A 137 -15.73 9.83 -7.91
C LEU A 137 -14.95 9.66 -6.61
N VAL A 138 -15.05 8.48 -5.98
CA VAL A 138 -14.27 8.15 -4.77
C VAL A 138 -12.78 8.15 -5.07
N LEU A 139 -12.34 7.56 -6.18
CA LEU A 139 -10.93 7.54 -6.57
C LEU A 139 -10.38 8.95 -6.80
N ILE A 140 -11.12 9.83 -7.46
CA ILE A 140 -10.72 11.24 -7.63
C ILE A 140 -10.54 11.92 -6.27
N LEU A 141 -11.47 11.71 -5.34
CA LEU A 141 -11.39 12.28 -3.99
C LEU A 141 -10.18 11.76 -3.22
N VAL A 142 -9.93 10.44 -3.31
CA VAL A 142 -8.79 9.78 -2.66
C VAL A 142 -7.48 10.28 -3.23
N ILE A 143 -7.35 10.38 -4.55
CA ILE A 143 -6.16 10.93 -5.21
C ILE A 143 -5.91 12.36 -4.76
N ALA A 144 -6.92 13.23 -4.81
CA ALA A 144 -6.77 14.61 -4.38
C ALA A 144 -6.33 14.74 -2.92
N SER A 145 -6.88 13.91 -2.03
CA SER A 145 -6.49 13.85 -0.63
C SER A 145 -5.04 13.40 -0.45
N PHE A 146 -4.65 12.33 -1.14
CA PHE A 146 -3.29 11.76 -1.02
C PHE A 146 -2.24 12.69 -1.61
N VAL A 147 -2.49 13.30 -2.77
CA VAL A 147 -1.59 14.31 -3.35
C VAL A 147 -1.33 15.43 -2.36
N ASN A 148 -2.37 15.94 -1.69
CA ASN A 148 -2.21 16.99 -0.69
C ASN A 148 -1.39 16.55 0.53
N ILE A 149 -1.62 15.34 1.04
CA ILE A 149 -0.87 14.75 2.16
C ILE A 149 0.60 14.56 1.77
N VAL A 150 0.86 13.90 0.65
CA VAL A 150 2.23 13.60 0.19
C VAL A 150 2.98 14.89 -0.13
N ALA A 151 2.38 15.83 -0.84
CA ALA A 151 2.99 17.13 -1.09
C ALA A 151 3.33 17.87 0.21
N GLY A 152 2.48 17.73 1.24
CA GLY A 152 2.73 18.27 2.58
C GLY A 152 3.95 17.69 3.28
N THR A 153 4.24 16.40 3.08
CA THR A 153 5.43 15.76 3.67
C THR A 153 6.75 16.22 3.04
N PHE A 154 6.69 16.75 1.82
CA PHE A 154 7.86 17.25 1.08
C PHE A 154 8.01 18.77 1.16
N LEU A 155 7.06 19.45 1.82
CA LEU A 155 7.00 20.89 1.84
C LEU A 155 8.24 21.49 2.50
N THR A 156 8.94 22.32 1.76
CA THR A 156 10.03 23.14 2.26
C THR A 156 9.46 24.42 2.87
N VAL A 157 9.83 24.72 4.11
CA VAL A 157 9.51 26.01 4.73
C VAL A 157 10.27 27.09 3.96
N ALA A 158 9.59 28.15 3.56
CA ALA A 158 10.23 29.31 2.93
C ALA A 158 11.27 29.92 3.88
N ASP A 159 12.36 30.42 3.34
CA ASP A 159 13.34 31.18 4.10
C ASP A 159 12.73 32.50 4.64
N GLU A 160 13.49 33.23 5.48
CA GLU A 160 13.05 34.51 6.05
C GLU A 160 12.70 35.57 4.97
N ALA A 161 13.20 35.38 3.73
CA ALA A 161 12.89 36.22 2.58
C ALA A 161 11.64 35.75 1.79
N GLY A 162 10.93 34.72 2.27
CA GLY A 162 9.75 34.16 1.60
C GLY A 162 10.07 33.38 0.33
N LYS A 163 11.34 33.07 0.05
CA LYS A 163 11.77 32.29 -1.12
C LYS A 163 11.89 30.82 -0.74
N THR A 164 11.27 29.97 -1.51
CA THR A 164 11.44 28.52 -1.40
C THR A 164 12.60 28.10 -2.28
N ALA A 165 13.59 27.44 -1.71
CA ALA A 165 14.70 26.85 -2.47
C ALA A 165 14.15 25.85 -3.50
N PHE A 166 14.74 25.83 -4.69
CA PHE A 166 14.45 24.85 -5.72
C PHE A 166 15.72 24.11 -6.09
N GLY A 167 15.74 22.79 -5.95
CA GLY A 167 16.88 21.93 -6.28
C GLY A 167 17.49 21.22 -5.08
N PHE A 168 18.75 20.82 -5.24
CA PHE A 168 19.46 20.08 -4.20
C PHE A 168 19.94 21.02 -3.07
N VAL A 169 19.79 20.52 -1.84
CA VAL A 169 20.15 21.26 -0.62
C VAL A 169 21.08 20.42 0.23
N THR A 170 22.19 21.00 0.66
CA THR A 170 23.11 20.41 1.63
C THR A 170 22.63 20.73 3.05
N ASN A 171 22.79 19.78 3.98
CA ASN A 171 22.23 19.87 5.35
C ASN A 171 20.69 20.10 5.33
N PRO A 172 19.94 19.16 4.73
CA PRO A 172 18.53 19.34 4.50
C PRO A 172 17.71 19.26 5.80
N THR A 173 16.54 19.89 5.79
CA THR A 173 15.48 19.63 6.78
C THR A 173 14.89 18.24 6.58
N GLY A 174 14.15 17.73 7.58
CA GLY A 174 13.52 16.41 7.49
C GLY A 174 12.63 16.23 6.25
N ASN A 175 11.87 17.25 5.85
CA ASN A 175 11.02 17.21 4.68
C ASN A 175 11.82 17.14 3.37
N GLN A 176 12.92 17.88 3.28
CA GLN A 176 13.82 17.87 2.12
C GLN A 176 14.55 16.53 1.98
N SER A 177 14.96 15.94 3.11
CA SER A 177 15.51 14.58 3.16
C SER A 177 14.49 13.54 2.71
N THR A 178 13.27 13.63 3.21
CA THR A 178 12.16 12.74 2.83
C THR A 178 11.88 12.82 1.33
N ALA A 179 11.84 14.02 0.77
CA ALA A 179 11.66 14.23 -0.67
C ALA A 179 12.77 13.55 -1.48
N MET A 180 14.03 13.77 -1.12
CA MET A 180 15.18 13.18 -1.81
C MET A 180 15.17 11.65 -1.73
N ILE A 181 14.93 11.08 -0.55
CA ILE A 181 14.87 9.65 -0.34
C ILE A 181 13.74 9.03 -1.17
N SER A 182 12.55 9.64 -1.17
CA SER A 182 11.40 9.16 -1.93
C SER A 182 11.64 9.15 -3.44
N LEU A 183 12.23 10.21 -3.98
CA LEU A 183 12.60 10.29 -5.40
C LEU A 183 13.60 9.18 -5.78
N LEU A 184 14.62 8.98 -4.96
CA LEU A 184 15.63 7.95 -5.20
C LEU A 184 15.07 6.53 -5.03
N PHE A 185 14.09 6.33 -4.18
CA PHE A 185 13.40 5.03 -4.07
C PHE A 185 12.63 4.68 -5.34
N ILE A 186 12.04 5.66 -6.02
CA ILE A 186 11.41 5.44 -7.33
C ILE A 186 12.46 4.96 -8.35
N VAL A 187 13.62 5.63 -8.40
CA VAL A 187 14.72 5.24 -9.27
C VAL A 187 15.22 3.83 -8.95
N LEU A 188 15.41 3.53 -7.64
CA LEU A 188 15.81 2.19 -7.20
C LEU A 188 14.79 1.12 -7.59
N ALA A 189 13.50 1.40 -7.46
CA ALA A 189 12.43 0.48 -7.84
C ALA A 189 12.44 0.17 -9.34
N VAL A 190 12.66 1.18 -10.19
CA VAL A 190 12.81 1.00 -11.65
C VAL A 190 14.03 0.13 -11.96
N ILE A 191 15.17 0.42 -11.34
CA ILE A 191 16.41 -0.37 -11.53
C ILE A 191 16.17 -1.82 -11.06
N TYR A 192 15.57 -2.02 -9.89
CA TYR A 192 15.26 -3.34 -9.37
C TYR A 192 14.35 -4.12 -10.32
N GLY A 193 13.29 -3.50 -10.82
CA GLY A 193 12.37 -4.11 -11.79
C GLY A 193 13.10 -4.49 -13.10
N TYR A 194 13.96 -3.63 -13.60
CA TYR A 194 14.76 -3.91 -14.80
C TYR A 194 15.72 -5.09 -14.58
N VAL A 195 16.45 -5.10 -13.47
CA VAL A 195 17.42 -6.16 -13.11
C VAL A 195 16.73 -7.52 -12.94
N THR A 196 15.59 -7.55 -12.29
CA THR A 196 14.86 -8.81 -12.06
C THR A 196 14.15 -9.33 -13.30
N ASN A 197 13.49 -8.45 -14.08
CA ASN A 197 12.65 -8.87 -15.20
C ASN A 197 13.41 -9.00 -16.52
N ARG A 198 14.37 -8.08 -16.79
CA ARG A 198 15.11 -8.07 -18.06
C ARG A 198 16.45 -8.82 -17.99
N MET A 199 17.17 -8.69 -16.88
CA MET A 199 18.46 -9.35 -16.71
C MET A 199 18.33 -10.75 -16.12
N GLY A 200 17.15 -11.15 -15.66
CA GLY A 200 16.88 -12.49 -15.13
C GLY A 200 17.64 -12.82 -13.84
N VAL A 201 18.07 -11.82 -13.09
CA VAL A 201 18.77 -12.02 -11.82
C VAL A 201 17.81 -12.67 -10.83
N LYS A 202 18.27 -13.72 -10.12
CA LYS A 202 17.48 -14.40 -9.10
C LYS A 202 16.98 -13.42 -8.04
N THR A 203 15.74 -13.62 -7.60
CA THR A 203 15.05 -12.72 -6.65
C THR A 203 15.84 -12.46 -5.38
N LEU A 204 16.50 -13.49 -4.80
CA LEU A 204 17.24 -13.34 -3.53
C LEU A 204 18.42 -12.36 -3.64
N PRO A 205 19.39 -12.50 -4.58
CA PRO A 205 20.48 -11.53 -4.69
C PRO A 205 19.98 -10.14 -5.10
N ALA A 206 18.95 -10.04 -5.94
CA ALA A 206 18.34 -8.76 -6.28
C ALA A 206 17.74 -8.06 -5.06
N THR A 207 17.05 -8.80 -4.18
CA THR A 207 16.48 -8.29 -2.93
C THR A 207 17.57 -7.81 -1.98
N ILE A 208 18.66 -8.55 -1.82
CA ILE A 208 19.80 -8.13 -0.98
C ILE A 208 20.39 -6.83 -1.54
N GLY A 209 20.60 -6.75 -2.85
CA GLY A 209 21.06 -5.52 -3.51
C GLY A 209 20.09 -4.35 -3.32
N GLY A 210 18.80 -4.61 -3.39
CA GLY A 210 17.75 -3.62 -3.10
C GLY A 210 17.80 -3.10 -1.67
N ILE A 211 17.97 -3.96 -0.68
CA ILE A 211 18.09 -3.57 0.74
C ILE A 211 19.35 -2.69 0.94
N ILE A 212 20.48 -3.09 0.35
CA ILE A 212 21.69 -2.26 0.40
C ILE A 212 21.43 -0.90 -0.25
N GLY A 213 20.76 -0.87 -1.40
CA GLY A 213 20.35 0.36 -2.08
C GLY A 213 19.49 1.27 -1.20
N ILE A 214 18.51 0.72 -0.49
CA ILE A 214 17.65 1.46 0.45
C ILE A 214 18.51 2.12 1.55
N VAL A 215 19.44 1.39 2.15
CA VAL A 215 20.32 1.94 3.20
C VAL A 215 21.19 3.06 2.66
N LEU A 216 21.81 2.87 1.48
CA LEU A 216 22.66 3.89 0.85
C LEU A 216 21.86 5.15 0.50
N ILE A 217 20.67 5.01 -0.06
CA ILE A 217 19.79 6.13 -0.39
C ILE A 217 19.36 6.88 0.87
N THR A 218 19.06 6.16 1.94
CA THR A 218 18.70 6.80 3.22
C THR A 218 19.85 7.62 3.77
N VAL A 219 21.06 7.08 3.81
CA VAL A 219 22.26 7.80 4.25
C VAL A 219 22.53 9.00 3.35
N LEU A 220 22.40 8.88 2.04
CA LEU A 220 22.55 9.98 1.10
C LEU A 220 21.53 11.10 1.36
N GLY A 221 20.25 10.74 1.52
CA GLY A 221 19.17 11.70 1.73
C GLY A 221 19.23 12.42 3.09
N LEU A 222 19.92 11.86 4.08
CA LEU A 222 20.22 12.57 5.34
C LEU A 222 21.24 13.70 5.16
N ASN A 223 22.07 13.64 4.13
CA ASN A 223 23.11 14.63 3.85
C ASN A 223 22.75 15.58 2.69
N VAL A 224 21.94 15.09 1.74
CA VAL A 224 21.52 15.86 0.56
C VAL A 224 20.01 15.75 0.40
N GLY A 225 19.30 16.86 0.47
CA GLY A 225 17.86 16.95 0.30
C GLY A 225 17.47 17.52 -1.04
N PHE A 226 16.18 17.45 -1.35
CA PHE A 226 15.59 18.11 -2.51
C PHE A 226 14.43 19.02 -2.09
N ALA A 227 14.42 20.22 -2.62
CA ALA A 227 13.47 21.27 -2.28
C ALA A 227 12.67 21.74 -3.48
N MET A 228 11.37 21.85 -3.32
CA MET A 228 10.46 22.51 -4.26
C MET A 228 9.36 23.26 -3.49
N ASN A 229 8.71 24.21 -4.14
CA ASN A 229 7.54 24.87 -3.57
C ASN A 229 6.31 23.93 -3.57
N ARG A 230 5.28 24.30 -2.80
CA ARG A 230 4.07 23.47 -2.62
C ARG A 230 3.36 23.17 -3.94
N ILE A 231 3.25 24.17 -4.83
CA ILE A 231 2.55 23.99 -6.11
C ILE A 231 3.30 22.99 -6.98
N ALA A 232 4.64 23.12 -7.04
CA ALA A 232 5.47 22.19 -7.80
C ALA A 232 5.34 20.76 -7.26
N TRP A 233 5.29 20.57 -5.94
CA TRP A 233 5.04 19.24 -5.34
C TRP A 233 3.67 18.68 -5.66
N ILE A 234 2.60 19.51 -5.61
CA ILE A 234 1.24 19.08 -5.98
C ILE A 234 1.16 18.65 -7.46
N VAL A 235 1.89 19.33 -8.33
CA VAL A 235 1.91 19.01 -9.77
C VAL A 235 2.78 17.80 -10.06
N PHE A 236 3.84 17.60 -9.29
CA PHE A 236 4.77 16.47 -9.47
C PHE A 236 4.21 15.13 -8.95
N VAL A 237 3.53 15.13 -7.81
CA VAL A 237 2.94 13.93 -7.17
C VAL A 237 1.64 13.52 -7.86
#